data_5924be2938852f9e76dd2d812dcab9ed
#
_entry.id   5924be2938852f9e76dd2d812dcab9ed
#
_cell.length_a   1.000
_cell.length_b   1.000
_cell.length_c   1.000
_cell.angle_alpha   90.00
_cell.angle_beta   90.00
_cell.angle_gamma   90.00
#
_symmetry.space_group_name_H-M   'P 1'
#
loop_
_entity.id
_entity.type
_entity.pdbx_description
1 polymer ?
#
loop_
_entity_poly.entity_id
_entity_poly.type
_entity_poly.pdbx_seq_one_letter_code
_entity_poly.pdbx_strand_id
1 'polypeptide(L)'
;MFQAKVKDVIIFKKIIDSLSSLVNEVNLEATSNGLSLQAMDSAHVSLVSLNMKEEGFEEYRCDKNTTLGLNLIDFGKVLKLAKTNDIMTISANEDNSFLTIKFNNESKFNLYIININNN
;
A
#
# COMPACT_ATOMS: atom_id res chain seq x y z
N MET A 1 9.89 8.68 7.90
CA MET A 1 8.44 8.70 7.64
C MET A 1 8.16 8.51 6.16
N PHE A 2 7.17 7.74 5.85
CA PHE A 2 6.67 7.52 4.50
C PHE A 2 5.20 7.88 4.43
N GLN A 3 4.78 8.59 3.40
CA GLN A 3 3.39 8.95 3.17
C GLN A 3 3.11 9.04 1.68
N ALA A 4 2.03 8.39 1.24
CA ALA A 4 1.62 8.43 -0.16
C ALA A 4 0.12 8.64 -0.26
N LYS A 5 -0.30 9.55 -1.13
CA LYS A 5 -1.69 9.89 -1.34
C LYS A 5 -2.13 9.43 -2.73
N VAL A 6 -3.10 8.55 -2.77
CA VAL A 6 -3.60 7.92 -3.98
C VAL A 6 -4.94 8.53 -4.34
N LYS A 7 -5.00 9.17 -5.50
CA LYS A 7 -6.22 9.83 -5.97
C LYS A 7 -7.24 8.83 -6.51
N ASP A 8 -6.79 7.85 -7.27
CA ASP A 8 -7.66 6.84 -7.85
C ASP A 8 -7.54 5.53 -7.08
N VAL A 9 -8.26 5.46 -5.97
CA VAL A 9 -8.20 4.31 -5.07
C VAL A 9 -8.77 3.05 -5.73
N ILE A 10 -9.68 3.17 -6.68
CA ILE A 10 -10.31 2.02 -7.31
C ILE A 10 -9.31 1.26 -8.20
N ILE A 11 -8.48 1.97 -8.93
CA ILE A 11 -7.41 1.33 -9.71
C ILE A 11 -6.43 0.62 -8.79
N PHE A 12 -6.03 1.28 -7.71
CA PHE A 12 -5.12 0.70 -6.71
C PHE A 12 -5.71 -0.58 -6.11
N LYS A 13 -7.01 -0.54 -5.77
CA LYS A 13 -7.72 -1.69 -5.25
C LYS A 13 -7.72 -2.87 -6.23
N LYS A 14 -7.96 -2.62 -7.51
CA LYS A 14 -7.93 -3.67 -8.53
C LYS A 14 -6.55 -4.30 -8.66
N ILE A 15 -5.50 -3.51 -8.58
CA ILE A 15 -4.13 -3.99 -8.63
C ILE A 15 -3.84 -4.91 -7.44
N ILE A 16 -4.21 -4.49 -6.24
CA ILE A 16 -3.99 -5.28 -5.02
C ILE A 16 -4.82 -6.56 -5.05
N ASP A 17 -6.07 -6.50 -5.50
CA ASP A 17 -6.92 -7.70 -5.64
C ASP A 17 -6.28 -8.72 -6.60
N SER A 18 -5.70 -8.25 -7.70
CA SER A 18 -5.01 -9.12 -8.65
C SER A 18 -3.78 -9.76 -8.03
N LEU A 19 -2.99 -9.00 -7.27
CA LEU A 19 -1.81 -9.54 -6.60
C LEU A 19 -2.17 -10.52 -5.50
N SER A 20 -3.24 -10.28 -4.75
CA SER A 20 -3.63 -11.13 -3.63
C SER A 20 -4.09 -12.52 -4.07
N SER A 21 -4.47 -12.68 -5.33
CA SER A 21 -4.79 -14.00 -5.90
C SER A 21 -3.53 -14.85 -6.13
N LEU A 22 -2.35 -14.23 -6.20
CA LEU A 22 -1.08 -14.89 -6.49
C LEU A 22 -0.21 -15.05 -5.25
N VAL A 23 -0.22 -14.07 -4.35
CA VAL A 23 0.66 -14.04 -3.19
C VAL A 23 -0.10 -13.53 -1.97
N ASN A 24 0.28 -14.01 -0.79
CA ASN A 24 -0.33 -13.58 0.47
C ASN A 24 0.43 -12.45 1.14
N GLU A 25 1.74 -12.46 1.04
CA GLU A 25 2.61 -11.48 1.67
C GLU A 25 3.55 -10.87 0.65
N VAL A 26 3.77 -9.56 0.79
CA VAL A 26 4.68 -8.82 -0.07
C VAL A 26 5.58 -7.93 0.77
N ASN A 27 6.71 -7.56 0.19
CA ASN A 27 7.52 -6.48 0.73
C ASN A 27 7.19 -5.20 -0.02
N LEU A 28 6.75 -4.21 0.73
CA LEU A 28 6.53 -2.87 0.21
C LEU A 28 7.79 -2.06 0.45
N GLU A 29 8.42 -1.63 -0.62
CA GLU A 29 9.61 -0.80 -0.53
C GLU A 29 9.25 0.64 -0.88
N ALA A 30 9.49 1.55 0.06
CA ALA A 30 9.28 2.97 -0.13
C ALA A 30 10.65 3.65 -0.30
N THR A 31 10.81 4.35 -1.40
CA THR A 31 12.02 5.14 -1.68
C THR A 31 11.60 6.53 -2.12
N SER A 32 12.56 7.43 -2.30
CA SER A 32 12.27 8.76 -2.82
C SER A 32 11.71 8.75 -4.25
N ASN A 33 11.91 7.65 -4.98
CA ASN A 33 11.43 7.51 -6.35
C ASN A 33 10.02 6.94 -6.47
N GLY A 34 9.51 6.34 -5.41
CA GLY A 34 8.17 5.76 -5.40
C GLY A 34 8.07 4.50 -4.56
N LEU A 35 7.00 3.77 -4.78
CA LEU A 35 6.71 2.51 -4.10
C LEU A 35 6.94 1.34 -5.02
N SER A 36 7.47 0.26 -4.48
CA SER A 36 7.51 -1.02 -5.19
C SER A 36 7.02 -2.15 -4.29
N LEU A 37 6.31 -3.09 -4.89
CA LEU A 37 5.88 -4.32 -4.25
C LEU A 37 6.59 -5.47 -4.94
N GLN A 38 7.21 -6.33 -4.15
CA GLN A 38 7.86 -7.54 -4.68
C GLN A 38 7.48 -8.73 -3.84
N ALA A 39 7.16 -9.81 -4.52
CA ALA A 39 6.87 -11.08 -3.88
C ALA A 39 7.08 -12.23 -4.85
N MET A 40 7.38 -13.39 -4.29
CA MET A 40 7.41 -14.63 -5.05
C MET A 40 6.09 -15.35 -4.83
N ASP A 41 5.54 -15.96 -5.89
CA ASP A 41 4.30 -16.70 -5.75
C ASP A 41 4.50 -17.91 -4.83
N SER A 42 3.40 -18.52 -4.39
CA SER A 42 3.44 -19.62 -3.41
C SER A 42 4.20 -20.85 -3.92
N ALA A 43 4.29 -21.02 -5.22
CA ALA A 43 5.02 -22.12 -5.85
C ALA A 43 6.51 -21.80 -6.05
N HIS A 44 6.94 -20.58 -5.77
CA HIS A 44 8.32 -20.10 -5.95
C HIS A 44 8.82 -20.19 -7.39
N VAL A 45 7.92 -20.11 -8.37
CA VAL A 45 8.28 -20.15 -9.80
C VAL A 45 8.21 -18.78 -10.44
N SER A 46 7.46 -17.85 -9.90
CA SER A 46 7.27 -16.54 -10.49
C SER A 46 7.56 -15.45 -9.47
N LEU A 47 8.30 -14.44 -9.90
CA LEU A 47 8.47 -13.21 -9.13
C LEU A 47 7.43 -12.20 -9.59
N VAL A 48 6.67 -11.68 -8.63
CA VAL A 48 5.69 -10.63 -8.92
C VAL A 48 6.30 -9.31 -8.48
N SER A 49 6.27 -8.32 -9.36
CA SER A 49 6.82 -7.01 -9.08
C SER A 49 5.89 -5.94 -9.63
N LEU A 50 5.63 -4.93 -8.80
CA LEU A 50 4.84 -3.76 -9.17
C LEU A 50 5.60 -2.52 -8.75
N ASN A 51 5.79 -1.59 -9.68
CA ASN A 51 6.49 -0.33 -9.40
C ASN A 51 5.54 0.84 -9.65
N MET A 52 5.47 1.75 -8.68
CA MET A 52 4.66 2.95 -8.76
C MET A 52 5.55 4.15 -8.51
N LYS A 53 5.79 4.96 -9.54
CA LYS A 53 6.64 6.13 -9.43
C LYS A 53 5.96 7.22 -8.62
N GLU A 54 6.75 8.06 -7.96
CA GLU A 54 6.24 9.16 -7.13
C GLU A 54 5.27 10.07 -7.89
N GLU A 55 5.50 10.26 -9.20
CA GLU A 55 4.66 11.11 -10.06
C GLU A 55 3.24 10.59 -10.22
N GLY A 56 3.03 9.29 -9.98
CA GLY A 56 1.70 8.67 -10.04
C GLY A 56 0.85 8.93 -8.81
N PHE A 57 1.41 9.50 -7.75
CA PHE A 57 0.68 9.85 -6.54
C PHE A 57 0.32 11.32 -6.53
N GLU A 58 -0.79 11.66 -5.90
CA GLU A 58 -1.16 13.06 -5.73
C GLU A 58 -0.21 13.78 -4.81
N GLU A 59 0.23 13.11 -3.75
CA GLU A 59 1.30 13.56 -2.87
C GLU A 59 2.15 12.36 -2.48
N TYR A 60 3.45 12.56 -2.38
CA TYR A 60 4.36 11.50 -2.00
C TYR A 60 5.50 12.04 -1.15
N ARG A 61 5.76 11.37 -0.04
CA ARG A 61 6.87 11.72 0.85
C ARG A 61 7.54 10.45 1.34
N CYS A 62 8.85 10.39 1.23
CA CYS A 62 9.65 9.30 1.80
C CYS A 62 10.96 9.90 2.30
N ASP A 63 11.08 10.05 3.62
CA ASP A 63 12.26 10.66 4.22
C ASP A 63 13.45 9.72 4.23
N LYS A 64 13.18 8.43 4.30
CA LYS A 64 14.21 7.40 4.39
C LYS A 64 13.68 6.12 3.73
N ASN A 65 14.52 5.46 2.95
CA ASN A 65 14.16 4.18 2.34
C ASN A 65 13.69 3.20 3.40
N THR A 66 12.53 2.62 3.18
CA THR A 66 11.87 1.76 4.17
C THR A 66 11.31 0.54 3.47
N THR A 67 11.48 -0.62 4.10
CA THR A 67 10.88 -1.87 3.62
C THR A 67 9.89 -2.37 4.67
N LEU A 68 8.66 -2.62 4.24
CA LEU A 68 7.57 -3.07 5.11
C LEU A 68 7.05 -4.40 4.61
N GLY A 69 6.94 -5.37 5.52
CA GLY A 69 6.25 -6.64 5.22
C GLY A 69 4.74 -6.44 5.36
N LEU A 70 3.99 -6.76 4.33
CA LEU A 70 2.57 -6.47 4.26
C LEU A 70 1.77 -7.72 3.88
N ASN A 71 0.72 -8.01 4.67
CA ASN A 71 -0.21 -9.08 4.35
C ASN A 71 -1.27 -8.52 3.39
N LEU A 72 -1.29 -9.04 2.16
CA LEU A 72 -2.20 -8.55 1.14
C LEU A 72 -3.66 -8.90 1.41
N ILE A 73 -3.93 -9.97 2.16
CA ILE A 73 -5.29 -10.34 2.52
C ILE A 73 -5.87 -9.26 3.43
N ASP A 74 -5.11 -8.87 4.45
CA ASP A 74 -5.54 -7.82 5.39
C ASP A 74 -5.67 -6.46 4.70
N PHE A 75 -4.69 -6.12 3.88
CA PHE A 75 -4.73 -4.87 3.11
C PHE A 75 -5.91 -4.84 2.15
N GLY A 76 -6.15 -5.96 1.48
CA GLY A 76 -7.29 -6.09 0.58
C GLY A 76 -8.64 -5.92 1.28
N LYS A 77 -8.77 -6.41 2.51
CA LYS A 77 -9.99 -6.24 3.30
C LYS A 77 -10.24 -4.76 3.60
N VAL A 78 -9.20 -4.01 3.92
CA VAL A 78 -9.33 -2.57 4.16
C VAL A 78 -9.69 -1.85 2.87
N LEU A 79 -9.05 -2.20 1.75
CA LEU A 79 -9.33 -1.58 0.46
C LEU A 79 -10.75 -1.80 -0.02
N LYS A 80 -11.39 -2.91 0.36
CA LYS A 80 -12.80 -3.16 0.02
C LYS A 80 -13.76 -2.14 0.62
N LEU A 81 -13.33 -1.42 1.65
CA LEU A 81 -14.13 -0.39 2.29
C LEU A 81 -14.04 0.95 1.55
N ALA A 82 -13.13 1.08 0.60
CA ALA A 82 -12.97 2.29 -0.18
C ALA A 82 -14.12 2.48 -1.16
N LYS A 83 -14.54 3.73 -1.31
CA LYS A 83 -15.59 4.13 -2.25
C LYS A 83 -14.99 4.87 -3.43
N THR A 84 -15.76 4.97 -4.52
CA THR A 84 -15.30 5.47 -5.80
C THR A 84 -14.60 6.82 -5.74
N ASN A 85 -15.06 7.73 -4.91
CA ASN A 85 -14.50 9.09 -4.82
C ASN A 85 -13.58 9.29 -3.63
N ASP A 86 -13.19 8.21 -2.95
CA ASP A 86 -12.29 8.32 -1.82
C ASP A 86 -10.87 8.61 -2.29
N ILE A 87 -10.19 9.45 -1.53
CA ILE A 87 -8.76 9.65 -1.64
C ILE A 87 -8.11 8.84 -0.52
N MET A 88 -7.19 7.97 -0.88
CA MET A 88 -6.50 7.12 0.08
C MET A 88 -5.13 7.70 0.41
N THR A 89 -4.84 7.82 1.70
CA THR A 89 -3.50 8.15 2.18
C THR A 89 -2.96 6.98 2.97
N ILE A 90 -1.80 6.47 2.59
CA ILE A 90 -1.09 5.44 3.34
C ILE A 90 0.16 6.04 3.94
N SER A 91 0.46 5.69 5.17
CA SER A 91 1.63 6.23 5.87
C SER A 91 2.19 5.26 6.89
N ALA A 92 3.49 5.39 7.16
CA ALA A 92 4.16 4.65 8.20
C ALA A 92 5.34 5.46 8.73
N ASN A 93 5.60 5.37 10.02
CA ASN A 93 6.77 5.96 10.65
C ASN A 93 7.90 4.93 10.74
N GLU A 94 9.13 5.41 10.91
CA GLU A 94 10.31 4.54 11.00
C GLU A 94 10.24 3.50 12.11
N ASP A 95 9.63 3.87 13.23
CA ASP A 95 9.53 3.01 14.43
C ASP A 95 8.22 2.25 14.50
N ASN A 96 7.38 2.32 13.48
CA ASN A 96 6.06 1.77 13.53
C ASN A 96 5.99 0.31 13.12
N SER A 97 5.12 -0.40 13.85
CA SER A 97 4.65 -1.72 13.44
C SER A 97 3.33 -1.62 12.68
N PHE A 98 2.95 -0.42 12.24
CA PHE A 98 1.64 -0.16 11.64
C PHE A 98 1.74 0.56 10.33
N LEU A 99 0.88 0.17 9.40
CA LEU A 99 0.55 0.97 8.24
C LEU A 99 -0.78 1.65 8.53
N THR A 100 -0.82 2.97 8.42
CA THR A 100 -2.03 3.75 8.62
C THR A 100 -2.67 4.02 7.27
N ILE A 101 -3.96 3.75 7.15
CA ILE A 101 -4.72 3.93 5.91
C ILE A 101 -5.89 4.85 6.20
N LYS A 102 -5.97 5.96 5.48
CA LYS A 102 -7.06 6.92 5.60
C LYS A 102 -7.81 7.00 4.29
N PHE A 103 -9.14 7.02 4.38
CA PHE A 103 -10.00 7.31 3.25
C PHE A 103 -10.73 8.61 3.51
N ASN A 104 -10.60 9.57 2.60
CA ASN A 104 -11.28 10.85 2.66
C ASN A 104 -12.17 11.04 1.45
N ASN A 105 -13.39 11.46 1.68
CA ASN A 105 -14.18 12.10 0.63
C ASN A 105 -14.91 13.31 1.26
N GLU A 106 -15.63 14.06 0.46
CA GLU A 106 -16.16 15.38 0.82
C GLU A 106 -16.71 15.55 2.23
N SER A 107 -17.32 14.53 2.80
CA SER A 107 -17.99 14.63 4.10
C SER A 107 -17.62 13.55 5.09
N LYS A 108 -16.75 12.61 4.71
CA LYS A 108 -16.41 11.46 5.54
C LYS A 108 -14.91 11.28 5.67
N PHE A 109 -14.52 10.83 6.85
CA PHE A 109 -13.15 10.51 7.17
C PHE A 109 -13.13 9.16 7.88
N ASN A 110 -12.39 8.19 7.31
CA ASN A 110 -12.23 6.86 7.92
C ASN A 110 -10.75 6.54 8.06
N LEU A 111 -10.39 6.02 9.23
CA LEU A 111 -9.02 5.66 9.56
C LEU A 111 -8.94 4.16 9.83
N TYR A 112 -8.01 3.47 9.19
CA TYR A 112 -7.74 2.06 9.41
C TYR A 112 -6.26 1.87 9.71
N ILE A 113 -5.96 0.92 10.57
CA ILE A 113 -4.59 0.59 10.95
C ILE A 113 -4.38 -0.90 10.78
N ILE A 114 -3.33 -1.30 10.07
CA ILE A 114 -2.93 -2.69 9.96
C ILE A 114 -1.50 -2.88 10.44
N ASN A 115 -1.24 -4.03 11.05
CA ASN A 115 0.09 -4.39 11.51
C ASN A 115 0.98 -4.75 10.32
N ILE A 116 2.23 -4.38 10.43
CA ILE A 116 3.24 -4.73 9.44
C ILE A 116 4.42 -5.41 10.11
N ASN A 117 5.11 -6.24 9.35
CA ASN A 117 6.35 -6.86 9.79
C ASN A 117 7.51 -6.02 9.27
N ASN A 118 8.31 -5.49 10.20
CA ASN A 118 9.54 -4.80 9.88
C ASN A 118 10.69 -5.80 9.95
N ASN A 119 11.22 -6.15 8.84
CA ASN A 119 12.42 -6.98 8.76
C ASN A 119 13.62 -6.13 8.37
#